data_0763e2c93b4198a53c20a5bf67738c55
#
_entry.id   0763e2c93b4198a53c20a5bf67738c55
#
_cell.length_a   1.000
_cell.length_b   1.000
_cell.length_c   1.000
_cell.angle_alpha   90.00
_cell.angle_beta   90.00
_cell.angle_gamma   90.00
#
_symmetry.space_group_name_H-M   'P 1'
#
loop_
_entity.id
_entity.type
_entity.pdbx_description
1 polymer ?
#
loop_
_entity_poly.entity_id
_entity_poly.type
_entity_poly.pdbx_seq_one_letter_code
_entity_poly.pdbx_strand_id
1 'polypeptide(L)'
;MNQMSKVTADGAQDAPAHRPRRRWSRRHGGIAVIALVVVLGGAWKLVDKPQAQAQAAQIATVGIAAPLQRAVTQWDDYVGRFAPSQTVEIRPRVSGAVTAIHFRDGDYVRQGQLLFTIDQRPFRAALAEARASVASARSALLLAKNDYARVQRLTGDEAVSASEVDSLRSRLQAAQAELAGAQARERSRALDVEFTQVRAPISGRVSDRRVDIGNLVSGAQGNGATLLTTVNKLDPIYFNFDASEALYLKSQRDKADGGLVEVRLQDEADYRHKGRLDFTDNGLDPRSGTIRIRAVFANPDNFLTPGMFGNMRLTTGQTARAQFISHLGKGALYNDKAAVFGR
;
A
#
# COMPACT_ATOMS: atom_id res chain seq x y z
N MET A 1 -20.10 5.31 -53.92
CA MET A 1 -21.51 5.08 -54.32
C MET A 1 -22.32 6.02 -53.49
N ASN A 2 -22.67 7.00 -54.14
CA ASN A 2 -23.91 7.56 -54.65
C ASN A 2 -24.59 8.40 -53.62
N GLN A 3 -24.71 9.59 -53.85
CA GLN A 3 -25.34 10.60 -54.74
C GLN A 3 -26.19 11.49 -53.88
N MET A 4 -25.96 12.80 -53.81
CA MET A 4 -26.47 13.84 -54.73
C MET A 4 -28.00 13.96 -54.63
N SER A 5 -28.55 15.15 -54.32
CA SER A 5 -28.85 16.23 -55.26
C SER A 5 -29.51 17.35 -54.42
N LYS A 6 -29.16 18.63 -54.49
CA LYS A 6 -29.53 19.68 -55.48
C LYS A 6 -31.02 19.72 -55.77
N VAL A 7 -31.72 20.91 -55.66
CA VAL A 7 -31.75 21.97 -56.67
C VAL A 7 -32.75 23.05 -56.17
N THR A 8 -32.36 24.31 -56.07
CA THR A 8 -32.67 25.52 -56.89
C THR A 8 -34.12 25.95 -56.97
N ALA A 9 -34.39 27.16 -56.64
CA ALA A 9 -34.40 28.43 -57.40
C ALA A 9 -35.80 28.77 -57.93
N ASP A 10 -36.26 29.90 -57.87
CA ASP A 10 -36.32 31.03 -58.80
C ASP A 10 -37.70 31.70 -58.76
N GLY A 11 -37.80 32.95 -58.77
CA GLY A 11 -37.98 34.00 -59.75
C GLY A 11 -39.22 34.80 -59.40
N ALA A 12 -39.12 36.05 -59.14
CA ALA A 12 -39.04 37.20 -60.04
C ALA A 12 -40.40 37.74 -60.53
N GLN A 13 -40.54 39.07 -60.39
CA GLN A 13 -41.22 40.01 -61.36
C GLN A 13 -42.71 40.10 -61.29
N ASP A 14 -43.42 41.24 -61.30
CA ASP A 14 -43.11 42.53 -61.88
C ASP A 14 -44.22 43.55 -61.51
N ALA A 15 -43.94 44.83 -61.57
CA ALA A 15 -44.81 45.99 -61.49
C ALA A 15 -45.66 46.07 -62.78
N PRO A 16 -46.42 47.14 -63.14
CA PRO A 16 -46.62 48.49 -62.57
C PRO A 16 -48.00 49.16 -62.76
N ALA A 17 -48.08 50.36 -62.25
CA ALA A 17 -48.85 51.58 -62.76
C ALA A 17 -50.32 51.58 -62.90
N HIS A 18 -50.96 52.60 -62.36
CA HIS A 18 -51.62 53.70 -63.12
C HIS A 18 -52.23 54.74 -62.18
N ARG A 19 -51.85 56.02 -62.43
CA ARG A 19 -52.64 57.23 -61.98
C ARG A 19 -53.83 57.38 -62.88
N PRO A 20 -54.92 58.15 -62.40
CA PRO A 20 -55.13 59.43 -63.03
C PRO A 20 -55.57 60.58 -62.10
N ARG A 21 -55.28 61.79 -62.61
CA ARG A 21 -55.68 63.09 -62.08
C ARG A 21 -57.18 63.33 -62.25
N ARG A 22 -57.82 64.07 -61.32
CA ARG A 22 -58.95 64.99 -61.66
C ARG A 22 -59.08 66.14 -60.64
N ARG A 23 -58.88 67.24 -61.12
CA ARG A 23 -59.54 68.60 -61.14
C ARG A 23 -60.30 69.05 -59.90
N TRP A 24 -59.83 70.19 -59.45
CA TRP A 24 -60.35 71.17 -58.51
C TRP A 24 -61.63 71.80 -58.97
N SER A 25 -62.58 72.05 -58.03
CA SER A 25 -63.64 73.10 -58.19
C SER A 25 -63.77 73.83 -56.87
N ARG A 26 -63.71 75.14 -57.00
CA ARG A 26 -63.93 76.18 -56.01
C ARG A 26 -65.33 76.12 -55.46
N ARG A 27 -65.51 75.98 -54.19
CA ARG A 27 -66.55 76.52 -53.32
C ARG A 27 -66.30 75.95 -51.90
N HIS A 28 -65.87 76.86 -51.01
CA HIS A 28 -66.17 76.84 -49.57
C HIS A 28 -65.08 77.60 -48.80
N GLY A 29 -65.07 78.92 -49.00
CA GLY A 29 -64.19 79.84 -48.22
C GLY A 29 -64.67 80.09 -46.79
N GLY A 30 -65.68 79.40 -46.29
CA GLY A 30 -66.24 79.63 -44.93
C GLY A 30 -65.84 78.57 -43.89
N ILE A 31 -65.41 77.43 -44.32
CA ILE A 31 -65.12 76.31 -43.40
C ILE A 31 -63.64 76.30 -42.97
N ALA A 32 -62.78 77.06 -43.65
CA ALA A 32 -61.37 77.13 -43.41
C ALA A 32 -60.92 77.74 -42.06
N VAL A 33 -61.76 78.73 -41.56
CA VAL A 33 -61.40 79.42 -40.31
C VAL A 33 -61.77 78.58 -39.06
N ILE A 34 -62.84 77.80 -39.09
CA ILE A 34 -63.23 76.92 -37.98
C ILE A 34 -62.33 75.75 -37.90
N ALA A 35 -61.87 75.25 -39.04
CA ALA A 35 -60.89 74.16 -39.08
C ALA A 35 -59.48 74.57 -38.52
N LEU A 36 -59.11 75.85 -38.71
CA LEU A 36 -57.81 76.33 -38.18
C LEU A 36 -57.85 76.52 -36.68
N VAL A 37 -58.97 76.90 -36.04
CA VAL A 37 -59.06 77.01 -34.56
C VAL A 37 -59.13 75.64 -33.89
N VAL A 38 -59.76 74.64 -34.52
CA VAL A 38 -59.80 73.26 -34.01
C VAL A 38 -58.44 72.58 -34.16
N VAL A 39 -57.71 72.90 -35.23
CA VAL A 39 -56.33 72.34 -35.42
C VAL A 39 -55.36 73.01 -34.48
N LEU A 40 -55.46 74.31 -34.18
CA LEU A 40 -54.58 74.98 -33.22
C LEU A 40 -54.92 74.61 -31.78
N GLY A 41 -56.19 74.36 -31.43
CA GLY A 41 -56.57 73.82 -30.10
C GLY A 41 -56.21 72.34 -29.90
N GLY A 42 -56.25 71.57 -30.99
CA GLY A 42 -55.80 70.15 -30.97
C GLY A 42 -54.29 69.99 -30.89
N ALA A 43 -53.55 70.92 -31.51
CA ALA A 43 -52.10 70.90 -31.44
C ALA A 43 -51.56 71.24 -30.06
N TRP A 44 -52.29 72.03 -29.25
CA TRP A 44 -51.85 72.36 -27.90
C TRP A 44 -52.05 71.19 -26.88
N LYS A 45 -53.02 70.36 -27.17
CA LYS A 45 -53.17 69.09 -26.36
C LYS A 45 -52.23 67.98 -26.74
N LEU A 46 -51.57 68.12 -27.88
CA LEU A 46 -50.58 67.13 -28.32
C LEU A 46 -49.12 67.47 -27.89
N VAL A 47 -48.88 68.60 -27.23
CA VAL A 47 -47.60 69.04 -26.72
C VAL A 47 -47.36 68.57 -25.27
N ASP A 48 -48.44 68.24 -24.54
CA ASP A 48 -48.28 67.55 -23.25
C ASP A 48 -48.05 66.03 -23.48
N LYS A 49 -46.95 65.72 -24.05
CA LYS A 49 -46.39 64.36 -23.89
C LYS A 49 -45.94 64.25 -22.44
N PRO A 50 -46.52 63.35 -21.63
CA PRO A 50 -45.87 63.04 -20.37
C PRO A 50 -44.45 62.58 -20.72
N GLN A 51 -43.49 63.33 -20.23
CA GLN A 51 -42.12 62.81 -20.21
C GLN A 51 -42.22 61.47 -19.52
N ALA A 52 -42.16 60.40 -20.31
CA ALA A 52 -41.82 59.07 -19.76
C ALA A 52 -40.51 59.30 -18.99
N GLN A 53 -40.64 59.45 -17.68
CA GLN A 53 -39.46 59.26 -16.80
C GLN A 53 -38.85 57.96 -17.22
N ALA A 54 -37.77 58.09 -17.94
CA ALA A 54 -36.88 56.96 -18.12
C ALA A 54 -36.60 56.42 -16.70
N GLN A 55 -37.32 55.38 -16.29
CA GLN A 55 -36.94 54.62 -15.15
C GLN A 55 -35.49 54.22 -15.41
N ALA A 56 -34.58 54.95 -14.76
CA ALA A 56 -33.19 54.53 -14.71
C ALA A 56 -33.22 53.08 -14.31
N ALA A 57 -32.83 52.22 -15.24
CA ALA A 57 -32.71 50.81 -14.96
C ALA A 57 -31.91 50.73 -13.66
N GLN A 58 -32.54 50.27 -12.60
CA GLN A 58 -31.84 50.01 -11.36
C GLN A 58 -30.77 48.99 -11.71
N ILE A 59 -29.56 49.46 -11.87
CA ILE A 59 -28.37 48.58 -11.99
C ILE A 59 -28.37 47.79 -10.71
N ALA A 60 -28.70 46.50 -10.83
CA ALA A 60 -28.68 45.61 -9.70
C ALA A 60 -27.22 45.63 -9.17
N THR A 61 -27.03 46.21 -8.01
CA THR A 61 -25.76 46.20 -7.31
C THR A 61 -25.53 44.77 -6.90
N VAL A 62 -24.64 44.09 -7.64
CA VAL A 62 -24.13 42.76 -7.28
C VAL A 62 -23.06 42.95 -6.22
N GLY A 63 -23.34 42.50 -5.02
CA GLY A 63 -22.34 42.48 -3.96
C GLY A 63 -21.24 41.51 -4.35
N ILE A 64 -20.06 42.02 -4.59
CA ILE A 64 -18.88 41.20 -4.86
C ILE A 64 -18.23 40.91 -3.49
N ALA A 65 -18.26 39.65 -3.05
CA ALA A 65 -17.48 39.21 -1.92
C ALA A 65 -16.07 38.80 -2.43
N ALA A 66 -15.04 39.20 -1.71
CA ALA A 66 -13.71 38.75 -2.02
C ALA A 66 -13.65 37.20 -1.88
N PRO A 67 -13.03 36.49 -2.85
CA PRO A 67 -12.94 35.04 -2.78
C PRO A 67 -12.15 34.60 -1.54
N LEU A 68 -12.71 33.67 -0.77
CA LEU A 68 -12.02 33.08 0.36
C LEU A 68 -10.86 32.23 -0.16
N GLN A 69 -9.63 32.64 0.13
CA GLN A 69 -8.44 31.85 -0.17
C GLN A 69 -8.15 30.89 0.99
N ARG A 70 -8.21 29.61 0.75
CA ARG A 70 -7.85 28.59 1.72
C ARG A 70 -6.78 27.67 1.13
N ALA A 71 -5.78 27.36 1.94
CA ALA A 71 -4.83 26.31 1.62
C ALA A 71 -5.53 24.95 1.70
N VAL A 72 -5.56 24.21 0.61
CA VAL A 72 -6.16 22.87 0.53
C VAL A 72 -5.07 21.88 0.24
N THR A 73 -4.90 20.91 1.11
CA THR A 73 -4.02 19.77 0.86
C THR A 73 -4.69 18.85 -0.16
N GLN A 74 -4.02 18.59 -1.25
CA GLN A 74 -4.50 17.67 -2.27
C GLN A 74 -4.20 16.23 -1.83
N TRP A 75 -5.21 15.37 -1.93
CA TRP A 75 -5.13 13.96 -1.60
C TRP A 75 -5.43 13.13 -2.84
N ASP A 76 -4.69 12.04 -3.01
CA ASP A 76 -5.00 11.01 -3.99
C ASP A 76 -5.53 9.78 -3.23
N ASP A 77 -6.67 9.24 -3.67
CA ASP A 77 -7.34 8.12 -3.01
C ASP A 77 -6.97 6.78 -3.66
N TYR A 78 -6.70 5.78 -2.83
CA TYR A 78 -6.35 4.43 -3.23
C TYR A 78 -7.10 3.41 -2.40
N VAL A 79 -7.27 2.20 -2.95
CA VAL A 79 -7.76 1.04 -2.22
C VAL A 79 -6.63 0.04 -2.08
N GLY A 80 -6.49 -0.55 -0.89
CA GLY A 80 -5.45 -1.52 -0.64
C GLY A 80 -5.82 -2.49 0.48
N ARG A 81 -4.83 -3.30 0.88
CA ARG A 81 -4.99 -4.33 1.90
C ARG A 81 -3.86 -4.29 2.90
N PHE A 82 -4.19 -4.53 4.15
CA PHE A 82 -3.20 -4.76 5.18
C PHE A 82 -2.51 -6.11 4.99
N ALA A 83 -1.21 -6.13 5.24
CA ALA A 83 -0.37 -7.32 5.19
C ALA A 83 0.60 -7.32 6.38
N PRO A 84 1.00 -8.49 6.88
CA PRO A 84 1.95 -8.56 7.98
C PRO A 84 3.32 -8.03 7.53
N SER A 85 4.07 -7.43 8.45
CA SER A 85 5.45 -6.99 8.15
C SER A 85 6.40 -8.16 7.93
N GLN A 86 6.14 -9.28 8.57
CA GLN A 86 6.85 -10.54 8.36
C GLN A 86 5.88 -11.71 8.54
N THR A 87 6.03 -12.71 7.68
CA THR A 87 5.31 -13.99 7.76
C THR A 87 6.34 -15.10 7.79
N VAL A 88 6.29 -15.95 8.80
CA VAL A 88 7.17 -17.11 8.89
C VAL A 88 6.35 -18.38 9.07
N GLU A 89 6.51 -19.29 8.14
CA GLU A 89 5.99 -20.64 8.23
C GLU A 89 6.83 -21.47 9.20
N ILE A 90 6.20 -22.04 10.20
CA ILE A 90 6.85 -22.88 11.19
C ILE A 90 6.83 -24.31 10.67
N ARG A 91 8.02 -24.80 10.32
CA ARG A 91 8.24 -26.16 9.82
C ARG A 91 9.30 -26.84 10.68
N PRO A 92 9.17 -28.14 11.03
CA PRO A 92 10.19 -28.85 11.81
C PRO A 92 11.42 -29.11 10.96
N ARG A 93 12.58 -29.25 11.61
CA ARG A 93 13.84 -29.64 10.99
C ARG A 93 14.14 -31.11 11.15
N VAL A 94 13.43 -31.79 12.05
CA VAL A 94 13.53 -33.22 12.32
C VAL A 94 12.17 -33.88 12.22
N SER A 95 12.15 -35.15 11.84
CA SER A 95 10.93 -35.93 11.72
C SER A 95 10.61 -36.65 13.04
N GLY A 96 9.32 -36.76 13.39
CA GLY A 96 8.92 -37.46 14.60
C GLY A 96 7.46 -37.13 14.96
N ALA A 97 6.94 -37.79 16.01
CA ALA A 97 5.61 -37.51 16.51
C ALA A 97 5.58 -36.23 17.36
N VAL A 98 4.54 -35.39 17.21
CA VAL A 98 4.31 -34.23 18.08
C VAL A 98 3.84 -34.75 19.44
N THR A 99 4.57 -34.40 20.51
CA THR A 99 4.25 -34.85 21.89
C THR A 99 3.55 -33.76 22.70
N ALA A 100 3.79 -32.47 22.39
CA ALA A 100 3.16 -31.35 23.08
C ALA A 100 3.05 -30.12 22.19
N ILE A 101 2.00 -29.32 22.44
CA ILE A 101 1.76 -28.00 21.84
C ILE A 101 1.68 -27.00 22.99
N HIS A 102 2.39 -25.89 22.91
CA HIS A 102 2.61 -24.95 23.99
C HIS A 102 1.99 -23.57 23.77
N PHE A 103 1.03 -23.45 22.85
CA PHE A 103 0.29 -22.22 22.55
C PHE A 103 -1.18 -22.58 22.25
N ARG A 104 -2.02 -21.56 22.22
CA ARG A 104 -3.40 -21.63 21.68
C ARG A 104 -3.44 -20.92 20.34
N ASP A 105 -4.33 -21.38 19.47
CA ASP A 105 -4.54 -20.80 18.16
C ASP A 105 -4.91 -19.31 18.31
N GLY A 106 -4.18 -18.45 17.58
CA GLY A 106 -4.37 -17.00 17.64
C GLY A 106 -3.61 -16.26 18.75
N ASP A 107 -2.86 -16.96 19.61
CA ASP A 107 -2.07 -16.33 20.67
C ASP A 107 -0.94 -15.45 20.10
N TYR A 108 -0.53 -14.45 20.88
CA TYR A 108 0.69 -13.71 20.62
C TYR A 108 1.90 -14.43 21.25
N VAL A 109 2.89 -14.77 20.44
CA VAL A 109 4.10 -15.47 20.87
C VAL A 109 5.33 -14.58 20.75
N ARG A 110 6.31 -14.78 21.64
CA ARG A 110 7.58 -14.06 21.63
C ARG A 110 8.62 -14.86 20.86
N GLN A 111 9.59 -14.19 20.28
CA GLN A 111 10.75 -14.84 19.68
C GLN A 111 11.43 -15.78 20.70
N GLY A 112 11.78 -17.01 20.27
CA GLY A 112 12.35 -18.05 21.12
C GLY A 112 11.33 -18.85 21.95
N GLN A 113 10.06 -18.44 22.01
CA GLN A 113 9.01 -19.18 22.74
C GLN A 113 8.84 -20.56 22.12
N LEU A 114 8.74 -21.58 22.98
CA LEU A 114 8.48 -22.96 22.57
C LEU A 114 7.05 -23.08 22.04
N LEU A 115 6.90 -23.64 20.83
CA LEU A 115 5.61 -23.84 20.18
C LEU A 115 5.19 -25.30 20.16
N PHE A 116 6.09 -26.18 19.68
CA PHE A 116 5.84 -27.60 19.60
C PHE A 116 7.04 -28.39 20.18
N THR A 117 6.74 -29.55 20.71
CA THR A 117 7.74 -30.55 21.10
C THR A 117 7.54 -31.81 20.27
N ILE A 118 8.58 -32.23 19.58
CA ILE A 118 8.65 -33.51 18.86
C ILE A 118 9.29 -34.55 19.79
N ASP A 119 8.96 -35.84 19.64
CA ASP A 119 9.49 -36.90 20.46
C ASP A 119 11.03 -36.88 20.51
N GLN A 120 11.57 -36.56 21.66
CA GLN A 120 13.01 -36.39 21.89
C GLN A 120 13.74 -37.71 22.17
N ARG A 121 13.01 -38.78 22.51
CA ARG A 121 13.64 -40.03 22.99
C ARG A 121 14.64 -40.62 22.01
N PRO A 122 14.35 -40.78 20.70
CA PRO A 122 15.34 -41.34 19.76
C PRO A 122 16.54 -40.40 19.58
N PHE A 123 16.36 -39.10 19.59
CA PHE A 123 17.44 -38.12 19.43
C PHE A 123 18.34 -38.05 20.67
N ARG A 124 17.76 -38.16 21.87
CA ARG A 124 18.53 -38.24 23.12
C ARG A 124 19.36 -39.50 23.19
N ALA A 125 18.83 -40.66 22.73
CA ALA A 125 19.58 -41.90 22.65
C ALA A 125 20.80 -41.79 21.70
N ALA A 126 20.57 -41.22 20.50
CA ALA A 126 21.66 -40.98 19.53
C ALA A 126 22.72 -40.00 20.06
N LEU A 127 22.30 -38.96 20.81
CA LEU A 127 23.24 -38.04 21.47
C LEU A 127 24.08 -38.77 22.56
N ALA A 128 23.45 -39.63 23.35
CA ALA A 128 24.16 -40.42 24.37
C ALA A 128 25.22 -41.36 23.74
N GLU A 129 24.90 -42.03 22.63
CA GLU A 129 25.82 -42.82 21.85
C GLU A 129 27.01 -41.99 21.32
N ALA A 130 26.75 -40.80 20.75
CA ALA A 130 27.81 -39.92 20.27
C ALA A 130 28.71 -39.43 21.43
N ARG A 131 28.16 -39.17 22.61
CA ARG A 131 28.97 -38.84 23.81
C ARG A 131 29.85 -40.00 24.27
N ALA A 132 29.35 -41.21 24.22
CA ALA A 132 30.20 -42.40 24.52
C ALA A 132 31.35 -42.53 23.51
N SER A 133 31.10 -42.24 22.22
CA SER A 133 32.14 -42.22 21.19
C SER A 133 33.20 -41.15 21.47
N VAL A 134 32.84 -39.97 21.92
CA VAL A 134 33.78 -38.92 22.35
C VAL A 134 34.61 -39.38 23.54
N ALA A 135 33.99 -40.03 24.53
CA ALA A 135 34.73 -40.57 25.69
C ALA A 135 35.77 -41.63 25.29
N SER A 136 35.41 -42.54 24.37
CA SER A 136 36.31 -43.55 23.82
C SER A 136 37.49 -42.92 23.07
N ALA A 137 37.21 -41.99 22.16
CA ALA A 137 38.25 -41.29 21.40
C ALA A 137 39.17 -40.44 22.30
N ARG A 138 38.64 -39.85 23.37
CA ARG A 138 39.43 -39.13 24.38
C ARG A 138 40.40 -40.08 25.11
N SER A 139 39.97 -41.28 25.48
CA SER A 139 40.80 -42.31 26.12
C SER A 139 41.93 -42.80 25.16
N ALA A 140 41.57 -43.02 23.88
CA ALA A 140 42.57 -43.39 22.86
C ALA A 140 43.62 -42.30 22.64
N LEU A 141 43.19 -41.00 22.61
CA LEU A 141 44.11 -39.89 22.52
C LEU A 141 45.07 -39.82 23.74
N LEU A 142 44.53 -40.02 24.94
CA LEU A 142 45.33 -40.03 26.16
C LEU A 142 46.40 -41.12 26.12
N LEU A 143 46.04 -42.33 25.67
CA LEU A 143 46.99 -43.41 25.48
C LEU A 143 48.08 -43.04 24.48
N ALA A 144 47.74 -42.63 23.29
CA ALA A 144 48.63 -42.20 22.22
C ALA A 144 49.59 -41.08 22.67
N LYS A 145 49.03 -40.09 23.42
CA LYS A 145 49.84 -39.01 24.01
C LYS A 145 50.88 -39.52 25.03
N ASN A 146 50.45 -40.42 25.90
CA ASN A 146 51.35 -40.98 26.93
C ASN A 146 52.42 -41.81 26.27
N ASP A 147 52.16 -42.64 25.28
CA ASP A 147 53.11 -43.44 24.55
C ASP A 147 54.15 -42.57 23.81
N TYR A 148 53.68 -41.54 23.09
CA TYR A 148 54.59 -40.61 22.42
C TYR A 148 55.47 -39.84 23.44
N ALA A 149 54.87 -39.32 24.54
CA ALA A 149 55.66 -38.66 25.59
C ALA A 149 56.67 -39.55 26.33
N ARG A 150 56.37 -40.84 26.43
CA ARG A 150 57.32 -41.84 27.01
C ARG A 150 58.56 -41.94 26.16
N VAL A 151 58.39 -42.13 24.84
CA VAL A 151 59.48 -42.25 23.90
C VAL A 151 60.32 -40.98 23.79
N GLN A 152 59.72 -39.82 23.86
CA GLN A 152 60.47 -38.55 23.87
C GLN A 152 61.39 -38.37 25.07
N ARG A 153 61.15 -39.09 26.17
CA ARG A 153 61.98 -39.01 27.40
C ARG A 153 63.15 -40.06 27.43
N LEU A 154 63.11 -41.01 26.49
CA LEU A 154 64.14 -41.96 26.37
C LEU A 154 65.37 -41.36 25.65
N THR A 155 66.50 -41.26 26.32
CA THR A 155 67.74 -40.68 25.80
C THR A 155 68.92 -41.67 26.05
N GLY A 156 69.97 -41.69 25.21
CA GLY A 156 71.16 -42.52 25.31
C GLY A 156 71.01 -43.91 24.65
N ASP A 157 71.58 -44.96 25.26
CA ASP A 157 71.61 -46.32 24.70
C ASP A 157 70.22 -46.99 24.57
N GLU A 158 69.19 -46.41 25.21
CA GLU A 158 67.78 -46.83 25.08
C GLU A 158 67.05 -46.08 23.99
N ALA A 159 67.75 -45.36 23.11
CA ALA A 159 67.14 -44.56 22.07
C ALA A 159 66.33 -45.44 21.10
N VAL A 160 65.01 -45.06 20.97
CA VAL A 160 64.07 -45.69 20.03
C VAL A 160 64.39 -45.24 18.60
N SER A 161 64.16 -46.12 17.62
CA SER A 161 64.39 -45.77 16.20
C SER A 161 63.58 -44.58 15.77
N ALA A 162 64.13 -43.75 14.85
CA ALA A 162 63.39 -42.61 14.29
C ALA A 162 62.06 -43.05 13.67
N SER A 163 62.00 -44.22 13.05
CA SER A 163 60.78 -44.81 12.48
C SER A 163 59.70 -45.07 13.54
N GLU A 164 60.07 -45.52 14.73
CA GLU A 164 59.11 -45.74 15.82
C GLU A 164 58.60 -44.44 16.38
N VAL A 165 59.45 -43.41 16.53
CA VAL A 165 59.00 -42.02 16.92
C VAL A 165 58.05 -41.49 15.95
N ASP A 166 58.25 -41.55 14.62
CA ASP A 166 57.36 -41.08 13.57
C ASP A 166 56.03 -41.86 13.56
N SER A 167 56.09 -43.19 13.83
CA SER A 167 54.87 -44.00 13.98
C SER A 167 54.04 -43.56 15.15
N LEU A 168 54.60 -43.31 16.33
CA LEU A 168 53.86 -42.84 17.52
C LEU A 168 53.31 -41.40 17.35
N ARG A 169 54.13 -40.57 16.68
CA ARG A 169 53.63 -39.21 16.30
C ARG A 169 52.41 -39.29 15.38
N SER A 170 52.45 -40.15 14.38
CA SER A 170 51.34 -40.37 13.46
C SER A 170 50.09 -40.91 14.18
N ARG A 171 50.27 -41.86 15.14
CA ARG A 171 49.17 -42.36 15.98
C ARG A 171 48.55 -41.25 16.84
N LEU A 172 49.41 -40.40 17.43
CA LEU A 172 48.92 -39.25 18.20
C LEU A 172 48.07 -38.29 17.33
N GLN A 173 48.56 -37.99 16.13
CA GLN A 173 47.83 -37.16 15.18
C GLN A 173 46.50 -37.80 14.74
N ALA A 174 46.49 -39.08 14.46
CA ALA A 174 45.31 -39.86 14.13
C ALA A 174 44.28 -39.85 15.28
N ALA A 175 44.73 -40.06 16.52
CA ALA A 175 43.84 -40.02 17.69
C ALA A 175 43.28 -38.62 17.96
N GLN A 176 44.04 -37.55 17.68
CA GLN A 176 43.55 -36.16 17.73
C GLN A 176 42.46 -35.92 16.70
N ALA A 177 42.66 -36.35 15.46
CA ALA A 177 41.68 -36.23 14.39
C ALA A 177 40.40 -37.03 14.70
N GLU A 178 40.53 -38.26 15.24
CA GLU A 178 39.36 -39.06 15.63
C GLU A 178 38.52 -38.38 16.75
N LEU A 179 39.19 -37.82 17.76
CA LEU A 179 38.50 -37.08 18.82
C LEU A 179 37.77 -35.87 18.22
N ALA A 180 38.40 -35.10 17.32
CA ALA A 180 37.75 -33.97 16.66
C ALA A 180 36.53 -34.41 15.84
N GLY A 181 36.64 -35.54 15.14
CA GLY A 181 35.53 -36.15 14.40
C GLY A 181 34.36 -36.59 15.30
N ALA A 182 34.69 -37.27 16.42
CA ALA A 182 33.69 -37.69 17.41
C ALA A 182 32.95 -36.46 18.03
N GLN A 183 33.69 -35.43 18.37
CA GLN A 183 33.11 -34.19 18.88
C GLN A 183 32.20 -33.48 17.85
N ALA A 184 32.55 -33.51 16.57
CA ALA A 184 31.72 -32.97 15.50
C ALA A 184 30.40 -33.76 15.39
N ARG A 185 30.46 -35.10 15.47
CA ARG A 185 29.26 -35.96 15.51
C ARG A 185 28.37 -35.67 16.72
N GLU A 186 28.97 -35.52 17.92
CA GLU A 186 28.22 -35.15 19.13
C GLU A 186 27.51 -33.84 18.97
N ARG A 187 28.18 -32.78 18.44
CA ARG A 187 27.51 -31.47 18.17
C ARG A 187 26.33 -31.60 17.21
N SER A 188 26.48 -32.40 16.15
CA SER A 188 25.39 -32.67 15.22
C SER A 188 24.19 -33.31 15.92
N ARG A 189 24.40 -34.32 16.77
CA ARG A 189 23.32 -34.99 17.52
C ARG A 189 22.70 -34.07 18.59
N ALA A 190 23.48 -33.17 19.16
CA ALA A 190 22.95 -32.16 20.08
C ALA A 190 22.00 -31.18 19.36
N LEU A 191 22.34 -30.74 18.14
CA LEU A 191 21.45 -29.93 17.30
C LEU A 191 20.17 -30.69 16.92
N ASP A 192 20.26 -32.01 16.63
CA ASP A 192 19.06 -32.79 16.35
C ASP A 192 18.10 -32.79 17.55
N VAL A 193 18.61 -32.88 18.78
CA VAL A 193 17.78 -32.75 20.01
C VAL A 193 17.24 -31.36 20.17
N GLU A 194 18.01 -30.33 19.89
CA GLU A 194 17.53 -28.94 19.93
C GLU A 194 16.36 -28.72 18.93
N PHE A 195 16.48 -29.24 17.72
CA PHE A 195 15.47 -29.11 16.67
C PHE A 195 14.15 -29.86 16.98
N THR A 196 14.12 -30.74 17.96
CA THR A 196 12.88 -31.33 18.47
C THR A 196 12.02 -30.30 19.21
N GLN A 197 12.63 -29.21 19.69
CA GLN A 197 11.94 -28.08 20.31
C GLN A 197 11.72 -27.00 19.27
N VAL A 198 10.55 -27.01 18.65
CA VAL A 198 10.21 -26.02 17.63
C VAL A 198 9.83 -24.72 18.31
N ARG A 199 10.64 -23.68 18.09
CA ARG A 199 10.48 -22.34 18.69
C ARG A 199 10.10 -21.31 17.66
N ALA A 200 9.44 -20.24 18.11
CA ALA A 200 9.07 -19.09 17.28
C ALA A 200 10.33 -18.32 16.85
N PRO A 201 10.60 -18.14 15.55
CA PRO A 201 11.77 -17.40 15.06
C PRO A 201 11.57 -15.88 15.17
N ILE A 202 10.33 -15.41 15.24
CA ILE A 202 9.94 -14.01 15.41
C ILE A 202 8.86 -13.88 16.47
N SER A 203 8.72 -12.67 17.03
CA SER A 203 7.55 -12.34 17.83
C SER A 203 6.40 -11.96 16.93
N GLY A 204 5.18 -12.42 17.24
CA GLY A 204 4.00 -12.14 16.44
C GLY A 204 2.80 -12.98 16.84
N ARG A 205 1.72 -12.86 16.09
CA ARG A 205 0.51 -13.65 16.30
C ARG A 205 0.63 -14.98 15.55
N VAL A 206 0.42 -16.08 16.26
CA VAL A 206 0.39 -17.41 15.67
C VAL A 206 -0.98 -17.67 15.02
N SER A 207 -0.99 -18.38 13.90
CA SER A 207 -2.20 -18.84 13.23
C SER A 207 -2.73 -20.12 13.88
N ASP A 208 -3.71 -20.76 13.25
CA ASP A 208 -4.19 -22.08 13.61
C ASP A 208 -3.08 -23.13 13.50
N ARG A 209 -3.10 -24.12 14.35
CA ARG A 209 -2.23 -25.30 14.24
C ARG A 209 -2.73 -26.21 13.11
N ARG A 210 -1.80 -26.71 12.31
CA ARG A 210 -2.08 -27.63 11.19
C ARG A 210 -1.90 -29.11 11.60
N VAL A 211 -1.42 -29.34 12.80
CA VAL A 211 -1.09 -30.67 13.33
C VAL A 211 -1.52 -30.77 14.79
N ASP A 212 -1.90 -31.96 15.21
CA ASP A 212 -2.29 -32.28 16.58
C ASP A 212 -1.26 -33.16 17.27
N ILE A 213 -1.39 -33.28 18.61
CA ILE A 213 -0.57 -34.19 19.42
C ILE A 213 -0.79 -35.62 18.94
N GLY A 214 0.30 -36.34 18.70
CA GLY A 214 0.32 -37.68 18.16
C GLY A 214 0.55 -37.77 16.65
N ASN A 215 0.37 -36.66 15.91
CA ASN A 215 0.65 -36.66 14.48
C ASN A 215 2.13 -36.80 14.20
N LEU A 216 2.46 -37.58 13.18
CA LEU A 216 3.81 -37.70 12.66
C LEU A 216 4.08 -36.53 11.73
N VAL A 217 5.18 -35.80 11.95
CA VAL A 217 5.63 -34.68 11.12
C VAL A 217 6.96 -35.00 10.45
N SER A 218 7.14 -34.48 9.23
CA SER A 218 8.36 -34.64 8.45
C SER A 218 9.23 -33.38 8.55
N GLY A 219 10.51 -33.58 8.88
CA GLY A 219 11.56 -32.55 8.89
C GLY A 219 12.36 -32.51 7.60
N ALA A 220 11.83 -32.96 6.47
CA ALA A 220 12.52 -32.91 5.18
C ALA A 220 12.89 -31.49 4.80
N GLN A 221 14.05 -31.30 4.15
CA GLN A 221 14.43 -29.98 3.66
C GLN A 221 13.54 -29.54 2.47
N GLY A 222 13.23 -28.25 2.42
CA GLY A 222 12.40 -27.68 1.34
C GLY A 222 10.89 -27.92 1.51
N ASN A 223 10.18 -28.03 0.39
CA ASN A 223 8.70 -28.14 0.36
C ASN A 223 8.17 -29.46 0.93
N GLY A 224 9.03 -30.43 1.26
CA GLY A 224 8.64 -31.71 1.88
C GLY A 224 8.42 -31.64 3.41
N ALA A 225 8.82 -30.57 4.07
CA ALA A 225 8.61 -30.42 5.51
C ALA A 225 7.13 -30.08 5.82
N THR A 226 6.59 -30.71 6.86
CA THR A 226 5.21 -30.47 7.31
C THR A 226 5.04 -29.05 7.84
N LEU A 227 4.05 -28.31 7.35
CA LEU A 227 3.69 -27.01 7.91
C LEU A 227 2.95 -27.22 9.24
N LEU A 228 3.51 -26.68 10.34
CA LEU A 228 2.92 -26.78 11.66
C LEU A 228 1.95 -25.64 11.96
N THR A 229 2.37 -24.43 11.71
CA THR A 229 1.60 -23.18 11.84
C THR A 229 2.34 -22.03 11.15
N THR A 230 1.77 -20.84 11.17
CA THR A 230 2.39 -19.61 10.65
C THR A 230 2.43 -18.56 11.74
N VAL A 231 3.50 -17.80 11.84
CA VAL A 231 3.62 -16.65 12.74
C VAL A 231 3.70 -15.37 11.91
N ASN A 232 2.79 -14.43 12.18
CA ASN A 232 2.71 -13.15 11.51
C ASN A 232 3.11 -12.03 12.47
N LYS A 233 4.08 -11.22 12.09
CA LYS A 233 4.42 -10.00 12.79
C LYS A 233 3.44 -8.91 12.37
N LEU A 234 2.67 -8.40 13.34
CA LEU A 234 1.58 -7.45 13.09
C LEU A 234 1.94 -6.00 13.46
N ASP A 235 3.02 -5.78 14.19
CA ASP A 235 3.52 -4.45 14.53
C ASP A 235 5.01 -4.34 14.15
N PRO A 236 5.37 -3.40 13.24
CA PRO A 236 4.47 -2.62 12.40
C PRO A 236 3.70 -3.50 11.40
N ILE A 237 2.56 -3.01 10.89
CA ILE A 237 1.80 -3.65 9.82
C ILE A 237 1.98 -2.86 8.52
N TYR A 238 1.96 -3.56 7.40
CA TYR A 238 2.05 -2.98 6.06
C TYR A 238 0.66 -2.78 5.45
N PHE A 239 0.56 -1.78 4.60
CA PHE A 239 -0.59 -1.57 3.72
C PHE A 239 -0.10 -1.54 2.28
N ASN A 240 -0.51 -2.52 1.50
CA ASN A 240 -0.13 -2.66 0.10
C ASN A 240 -1.27 -2.13 -0.78
N PHE A 241 -0.92 -1.31 -1.76
CA PHE A 241 -1.84 -0.76 -2.74
C PHE A 241 -1.15 -0.64 -4.11
N ASP A 242 -1.94 -0.62 -5.16
CA ASP A 242 -1.45 -0.50 -6.51
C ASP A 242 -1.83 0.90 -7.03
N ALA A 243 -0.83 1.68 -7.46
CA ALA A 243 -0.99 3.00 -8.04
C ALA A 243 -0.85 2.93 -9.56
N SER A 244 -1.61 3.75 -10.29
CA SER A 244 -1.47 3.85 -11.74
C SER A 244 -0.14 4.50 -12.12
N GLU A 245 0.40 4.16 -13.29
CA GLU A 245 1.62 4.76 -13.83
C GLU A 245 1.56 6.29 -13.85
N ALA A 246 0.42 6.86 -14.22
CA ALA A 246 0.25 8.31 -14.29
C ALA A 246 0.45 8.99 -12.93
N LEU A 247 -0.09 8.41 -11.85
CA LEU A 247 0.08 8.91 -10.49
C LEU A 247 1.51 8.71 -9.98
N TYR A 248 2.12 7.58 -10.31
CA TYR A 248 3.53 7.33 -10.00
C TYR A 248 4.44 8.36 -10.65
N LEU A 249 4.27 8.63 -11.95
CA LEU A 249 5.06 9.64 -12.67
C LEU A 249 4.84 11.05 -12.10
N LYS A 250 3.61 11.37 -11.69
CA LYS A 250 3.30 12.63 -11.00
C LYS A 250 4.07 12.74 -9.69
N SER A 251 4.02 11.71 -8.83
CA SER A 251 4.73 11.70 -7.54
C SER A 251 6.26 11.82 -7.71
N GLN A 252 6.82 11.20 -8.75
CA GLN A 252 8.24 11.30 -9.08
C GLN A 252 8.65 12.73 -9.51
N ARG A 253 7.79 13.42 -10.27
CA ARG A 253 8.04 14.81 -10.70
C ARG A 253 7.92 15.80 -9.56
N ASP A 254 6.94 15.58 -8.69
CA ASP A 254 6.63 16.47 -7.57
C ASP A 254 7.60 16.28 -6.39
N LYS A 255 8.55 15.31 -6.50
CA LYS A 255 9.51 14.94 -5.43
C LYS A 255 8.82 14.85 -4.07
N ALA A 256 7.67 14.20 -4.02
CA ALA A 256 6.90 14.01 -2.81
C ALA A 256 7.68 13.10 -1.84
N ASP A 257 8.61 13.70 -1.10
CA ASP A 257 9.36 13.03 -0.06
C ASP A 257 8.41 12.64 1.08
N GLY A 258 8.30 11.34 1.33
CA GLY A 258 7.73 10.79 2.55
C GLY A 258 6.26 11.12 2.79
N GLY A 259 5.42 11.00 1.76
CA GLY A 259 4.01 11.34 1.84
C GLY A 259 3.33 10.73 3.07
N LEU A 260 2.67 11.60 3.85
CA LEU A 260 1.77 11.16 4.90
C LEU A 260 0.63 10.36 4.27
N VAL A 261 0.41 9.18 4.81
CA VAL A 261 -0.62 8.25 4.37
C VAL A 261 -1.63 8.12 5.48
N GLU A 262 -2.89 8.25 5.13
CA GLU A 262 -3.98 8.03 6.06
C GLU A 262 -4.93 6.97 5.52
N VAL A 263 -5.32 6.02 6.37
CA VAL A 263 -6.22 4.92 6.00
C VAL A 263 -7.49 5.01 6.81
N ARG A 264 -8.60 4.72 6.15
CA ARG A 264 -9.93 4.53 6.72
C ARG A 264 -10.38 3.10 6.46
N LEU A 265 -10.83 2.41 7.50
CA LEU A 265 -11.46 1.10 7.39
C LEU A 265 -12.90 1.23 6.84
N GLN A 266 -13.53 0.09 6.52
CA GLN A 266 -14.84 0.08 5.88
C GLN A 266 -15.98 0.57 6.80
N ASP A 267 -15.82 0.40 8.12
CA ASP A 267 -16.75 0.81 9.16
C ASP A 267 -16.50 2.22 9.71
N GLU A 268 -15.43 2.88 9.26
CA GLU A 268 -15.04 4.21 9.73
C GLU A 268 -15.51 5.31 8.76
N ALA A 269 -15.98 6.43 9.30
CA ALA A 269 -16.30 7.62 8.52
C ALA A 269 -15.04 8.45 8.18
N ASP A 270 -14.05 8.46 9.10
CA ASP A 270 -12.87 9.30 9.04
C ASP A 270 -11.57 8.51 8.84
N TYR A 271 -10.55 9.17 8.28
CA TYR A 271 -9.20 8.61 8.15
C TYR A 271 -8.44 8.70 9.47
N ARG A 272 -8.50 7.64 10.28
CA ARG A 272 -7.93 7.62 11.64
C ARG A 272 -6.53 7.04 11.72
N HIS A 273 -6.21 6.10 10.84
CA HIS A 273 -4.93 5.40 10.85
C HIS A 273 -3.91 6.17 10.03
N LYS A 274 -2.86 6.66 10.70
CA LYS A 274 -1.79 7.42 10.06
C LYS A 274 -0.57 6.54 9.86
N GLY A 275 0.01 6.62 8.67
CA GLY A 275 1.20 5.89 8.29
C GLY A 275 2.09 6.72 7.38
N ARG A 276 3.11 6.07 6.86
CA ARG A 276 4.05 6.67 5.90
C ARG A 276 4.36 5.70 4.78
N LEU A 277 4.71 6.21 3.62
CA LEU A 277 5.25 5.38 2.55
C LEU A 277 6.58 4.76 3.01
N ASP A 278 6.74 3.48 2.71
CA ASP A 278 7.92 2.70 3.08
C ASP A 278 8.66 2.19 1.84
N PHE A 279 7.92 1.77 0.82
CA PHE A 279 8.51 1.12 -0.33
C PHE A 279 7.65 1.33 -1.58
N THR A 280 8.31 1.54 -2.71
CA THR A 280 7.72 1.52 -4.05
C THR A 280 8.46 0.46 -4.85
N ASP A 281 7.73 -0.40 -5.56
CA ASP A 281 8.31 -1.47 -6.36
C ASP A 281 9.21 -0.89 -7.48
N ASN A 282 10.15 -1.69 -7.97
CA ASN A 282 11.11 -1.31 -9.01
C ASN A 282 10.58 -1.52 -10.44
N GLY A 283 9.39 -2.08 -10.61
CA GLY A 283 8.77 -2.36 -11.88
C GLY A 283 7.26 -2.18 -11.86
N LEU A 284 6.71 -1.82 -13.02
CA LEU A 284 5.27 -1.82 -13.23
C LEU A 284 4.80 -3.20 -13.68
N ASP A 285 3.61 -3.60 -13.25
CA ASP A 285 2.93 -4.77 -13.82
C ASP A 285 2.46 -4.43 -15.24
N PRO A 286 3.01 -5.09 -16.28
CA PRO A 286 2.72 -4.75 -17.67
C PRO A 286 1.28 -5.07 -18.09
N ARG A 287 0.54 -5.89 -17.30
CA ARG A 287 -0.85 -6.24 -17.58
C ARG A 287 -1.84 -5.22 -17.06
N SER A 288 -1.54 -4.62 -15.92
CA SER A 288 -2.42 -3.65 -15.27
C SER A 288 -1.96 -2.20 -15.42
N GLY A 289 -0.69 -1.95 -15.80
CA GLY A 289 -0.10 -0.62 -15.85
C GLY A 289 0.00 0.03 -14.46
N THR A 290 0.11 -0.79 -13.42
CA THR A 290 0.19 -0.32 -12.04
C THR A 290 1.53 -0.64 -11.42
N ILE A 291 1.91 0.14 -10.42
CA ILE A 291 3.07 -0.09 -9.56
C ILE A 291 2.61 -0.37 -8.15
N ARG A 292 3.19 -1.40 -7.53
CA ARG A 292 2.90 -1.72 -6.14
C ARG A 292 3.64 -0.80 -5.21
N ILE A 293 2.92 -0.24 -4.27
CA ILE A 293 3.45 0.64 -3.24
C ILE A 293 3.05 0.09 -1.88
N ARG A 294 3.93 0.29 -0.90
CA ARG A 294 3.72 -0.15 0.47
C ARG A 294 3.85 1.03 1.42
N ALA A 295 2.89 1.12 2.32
CA ALA A 295 2.94 2.03 3.46
C ALA A 295 3.07 1.24 4.76
N VAL A 296 3.68 1.84 5.77
CA VAL A 296 3.89 1.27 7.10
C VAL A 296 3.02 1.99 8.13
N PHE A 297 2.36 1.20 8.98
CA PHE A 297 1.50 1.66 10.06
C PHE A 297 1.93 1.04 11.39
N ALA A 298 1.87 1.82 12.46
CA ALA A 298 1.99 1.29 13.81
C ALA A 298 0.70 0.53 14.17
N ASN A 299 0.83 -0.62 14.82
CA ASN A 299 -0.29 -1.48 15.21
C ASN A 299 -0.07 -2.11 16.60
N PRO A 300 0.18 -1.28 17.65
CA PRO A 300 0.54 -1.79 18.97
C PRO A 300 -0.54 -2.68 19.58
N ASP A 301 -1.80 -2.40 19.30
CA ASP A 301 -2.95 -3.14 19.82
C ASP A 301 -3.29 -4.37 18.97
N ASN A 302 -2.55 -4.61 17.89
CA ASN A 302 -2.80 -5.69 16.92
C ASN A 302 -4.25 -5.69 16.36
N PHE A 303 -4.90 -4.52 16.34
CA PHE A 303 -6.25 -4.34 15.83
C PHE A 303 -6.30 -4.54 14.31
N LEU A 304 -5.35 -3.92 13.60
CA LEU A 304 -5.25 -4.08 12.17
C LEU A 304 -4.78 -5.51 11.86
N THR A 305 -5.61 -6.24 11.12
CA THR A 305 -5.37 -7.65 10.80
C THR A 305 -5.03 -7.80 9.32
N PRO A 306 -4.07 -8.67 8.95
CA PRO A 306 -3.77 -8.98 7.57
C PRO A 306 -5.01 -9.41 6.79
N GLY A 307 -5.14 -8.90 5.55
CA GLY A 307 -6.28 -9.16 4.69
C GLY A 307 -7.41 -8.13 4.79
N MET A 308 -7.44 -7.28 5.82
CA MET A 308 -8.39 -6.18 5.90
C MET A 308 -8.19 -5.21 4.75
N PHE A 309 -9.29 -4.74 4.17
CA PHE A 309 -9.30 -3.67 3.17
C PHE A 309 -9.40 -2.31 3.84
N GLY A 310 -8.79 -1.32 3.19
CA GLY A 310 -8.92 0.07 3.59
C GLY A 310 -8.94 1.00 2.39
N ASN A 311 -9.60 2.14 2.57
CA ASN A 311 -9.45 3.28 1.67
C ASN A 311 -8.34 4.15 2.22
N MET A 312 -7.32 4.38 1.41
CA MET A 312 -6.14 5.15 1.76
C MET A 312 -6.14 6.46 1.00
N ARG A 313 -5.70 7.52 1.64
CA ARG A 313 -5.38 8.77 0.98
C ARG A 313 -3.91 9.13 1.20
N LEU A 314 -3.28 9.55 0.12
CA LEU A 314 -1.89 9.98 0.09
C LEU A 314 -1.85 11.48 -0.17
N THR A 315 -1.12 12.24 0.66
CA THR A 315 -0.88 13.66 0.38
C THR A 315 0.16 13.80 -0.72
N THR A 316 -0.14 14.60 -1.73
CA THR A 316 0.79 14.92 -2.81
C THR A 316 1.83 15.97 -2.42
N GLY A 317 1.79 16.47 -1.17
CA GLY A 317 2.70 17.52 -0.70
C GLY A 317 2.42 18.91 -1.26
N GLN A 318 1.55 19.04 -2.25
CA GLN A 318 1.19 20.34 -2.83
C GLN A 318 0.03 20.95 -2.05
N THR A 319 0.26 22.14 -1.51
CA THR A 319 -0.80 22.98 -0.97
C THR A 319 -1.34 23.88 -2.07
N ALA A 320 -2.44 23.49 -2.70
CA ALA A 320 -3.12 24.33 -3.66
C ALA A 320 -3.86 25.46 -2.93
N ARG A 321 -3.75 26.71 -3.43
CA ARG A 321 -4.61 27.79 -2.97
C ARG A 321 -5.92 27.71 -3.73
N ALA A 322 -6.95 27.16 -3.10
CA ALA A 322 -8.30 27.16 -3.67
C ALA A 322 -8.98 28.48 -3.38
N GLN A 323 -9.57 29.09 -4.42
CA GLN A 323 -10.41 30.27 -4.30
C GLN A 323 -11.88 29.82 -4.31
N PHE A 324 -12.56 30.05 -3.20
CA PHE A 324 -13.99 29.76 -3.08
C PHE A 324 -14.77 31.03 -3.39
N ILE A 325 -15.59 31.02 -4.46
CA ILE A 325 -16.49 32.10 -4.80
C ILE A 325 -17.88 31.69 -4.30
N SER A 326 -18.37 32.37 -3.25
CA SER A 326 -19.75 32.17 -2.80
C SER A 326 -20.69 32.95 -3.72
N HIS A 327 -21.49 32.26 -4.53
CA HIS A 327 -22.62 32.87 -5.22
C HIS A 327 -23.76 33.08 -4.21
N LEU A 328 -23.88 34.27 -3.68
CA LEU A 328 -25.08 34.72 -2.97
C LEU A 328 -26.15 35.09 -4.00
N GLY A 329 -26.79 34.10 -4.61
CA GLY A 329 -28.01 34.24 -5.38
C GLY A 329 -29.18 33.75 -4.53
N LYS A 330 -30.14 34.64 -4.21
CA LYS A 330 -31.38 34.25 -3.56
C LYS A 330 -32.10 33.17 -4.39
N GLY A 331 -32.24 31.96 -3.83
CA GLY A 331 -33.26 31.01 -4.27
C GLY A 331 -32.80 29.74 -4.99
N ALA A 332 -31.62 29.22 -4.75
CA ALA A 332 -31.30 27.86 -5.16
C ALA A 332 -30.75 27.05 -3.97
N LEU A 333 -31.43 25.99 -3.64
CA LEU A 333 -30.93 24.94 -2.74
C LEU A 333 -29.66 24.40 -3.35
N TYR A 334 -28.53 24.65 -2.69
CA TYR A 334 -27.19 24.35 -3.18
C TYR A 334 -26.78 22.92 -2.81
N ASN A 335 -26.49 22.16 -3.84
CA ASN A 335 -25.79 20.86 -3.72
C ASN A 335 -24.28 21.13 -3.67
N ASP A 336 -23.68 20.74 -2.58
CA ASP A 336 -22.31 21.05 -2.16
C ASP A 336 -21.26 20.38 -3.08
N LYS A 337 -21.01 20.99 -4.24
CA LYS A 337 -19.84 20.66 -5.07
C LYS A 337 -19.04 21.93 -5.34
N ALA A 338 -18.02 22.14 -4.54
CA ALA A 338 -17.02 23.16 -4.79
C ALA A 338 -16.33 22.90 -6.13
N ALA A 339 -16.49 23.80 -7.10
CA ALA A 339 -15.70 23.77 -8.32
C ALA A 339 -14.30 24.32 -8.01
N VAL A 340 -13.29 23.48 -8.06
CA VAL A 340 -11.88 23.84 -7.96
C VAL A 340 -11.40 24.21 -9.36
N PHE A 341 -11.18 25.50 -9.62
CA PHE A 341 -10.45 25.94 -10.82
C PHE A 341 -8.97 25.98 -10.48
N GLY A 342 -8.18 25.00 -10.99
CA GLY A 342 -6.74 25.03 -11.02
C GLY A 342 -6.26 25.68 -12.32
N ARG A 343 -5.27 26.54 -12.21
CA ARG A 343 -4.31 26.86 -13.31
C ARG A 343 -3.06 26.04 -13.09
#